data_800961fa5624d6c1dd81a1d288d299ea
#
_entry.id   800961fa5624d6c1dd81a1d288d299ea
#
_cell.length_a   1.000
_cell.length_b   1.000
_cell.length_c   1.000
_cell.angle_alpha   90.00
_cell.angle_beta   90.00
_cell.angle_gamma   90.00
#
_symmetry.space_group_name_H-M   'P 1'
#
loop_
_entity.id
_entity.type
_entity.pdbx_description
1 polymer ?
#
loop_
_entity_poly.entity_id
_entity_poly.type
_entity_poly.pdbx_seq_one_letter_code
_entity_poly.pdbx_strand_id
1 'polypeptide(L)'
;ELKKAYSEREVILSSGSLQSPQILQLSGIGPAELLKKHGIPVIFDSPEVGENLQDHYQVRSIVKLIDNKGSVNNESRNPLRLIEWGLKWLLFGSGPLTCGAGQVGGAACSKYAKNGRPDLQFNVMPLSVDKPGEPLHNYPGFTASVWQCHPKSRGSLRIKTTDPKEQAEIR
;
A
#
# COMPACT_ATOMS: atom_id res chain seq x y z
N GLU A 1 -21.15 -15.03 -14.09
CA GLU A 1 -21.05 -15.39 -15.51
C GLU A 1 -19.59 -15.35 -15.94
N LEU A 2 -19.11 -16.47 -16.53
CA LEU A 2 -17.76 -16.55 -17.10
C LEU A 2 -17.75 -15.88 -18.48
N LYS A 3 -16.86 -14.91 -18.66
CA LYS A 3 -16.62 -14.24 -19.94
C LYS A 3 -15.25 -14.61 -20.46
N LYS A 4 -15.13 -14.81 -21.77
CA LYS A 4 -13.85 -15.06 -22.46
C LYS A 4 -13.45 -13.81 -23.24
N ALA A 5 -12.20 -13.43 -23.12
CA ALA A 5 -11.58 -12.41 -23.93
C ALA A 5 -10.31 -12.98 -24.58
N TYR A 6 -10.02 -12.56 -25.79
CA TYR A 6 -8.86 -13.02 -26.55
C TYR A 6 -7.96 -11.82 -26.86
N SER A 7 -6.66 -12.06 -26.81
CA SER A 7 -5.64 -11.09 -27.16
C SER A 7 -4.93 -11.53 -28.43
N GLU A 8 -4.65 -10.62 -29.34
CA GLU A 8 -3.91 -10.91 -30.58
C GLU A 8 -2.40 -11.04 -30.36
N ARG A 9 -1.86 -10.51 -29.27
CA ARG A 9 -0.41 -10.54 -29.00
C ARG A 9 -0.10 -11.12 -27.63
N GLU A 10 -0.53 -10.45 -26.55
CA GLU A 10 -0.16 -10.80 -25.18
C GLU A 10 -1.21 -10.37 -24.16
N VAL A 11 -1.15 -10.93 -22.98
CA VAL A 11 -1.92 -10.51 -21.79
C VAL A 11 -0.93 -9.94 -20.79
N ILE A 12 -1.11 -8.69 -20.37
CA ILE A 12 -0.25 -8.00 -19.42
C ILE A 12 -0.85 -8.07 -18.02
N LEU A 13 -0.13 -8.70 -17.07
CA LEU A 13 -0.50 -8.75 -15.66
C LEU A 13 0.23 -7.63 -14.90
N SER A 14 -0.52 -6.65 -14.40
CA SER A 14 -0.01 -5.53 -13.59
C SER A 14 -0.89 -5.27 -12.36
N SER A 15 -1.36 -6.33 -11.72
CA SER A 15 -2.28 -6.28 -10.58
C SER A 15 -1.58 -6.11 -9.21
N GLY A 16 -0.30 -5.75 -9.23
CA GLY A 16 0.51 -5.55 -8.04
C GLY A 16 1.12 -6.83 -7.47
N SER A 17 1.92 -6.66 -6.43
CA SER A 17 2.74 -7.73 -5.83
C SER A 17 1.93 -8.86 -5.16
N LEU A 18 0.68 -8.61 -4.81
CA LEU A 18 -0.19 -9.62 -4.19
C LEU A 18 -1.08 -10.31 -5.22
N GLN A 19 -1.75 -9.55 -6.08
CA GLN A 19 -2.73 -10.14 -6.99
C GLN A 19 -2.11 -10.76 -8.24
N SER A 20 -1.02 -10.21 -8.77
CA SER A 20 -0.37 -10.80 -9.95
C SER A 20 0.09 -12.25 -9.73
N PRO A 21 0.80 -12.60 -8.65
CA PRO A 21 1.13 -14.00 -8.38
C PRO A 21 -0.09 -14.86 -8.06
N GLN A 22 -1.15 -14.31 -7.44
CA GLN A 22 -2.40 -15.03 -7.23
C GLN A 22 -3.06 -15.41 -8.56
N ILE A 23 -3.15 -14.47 -9.50
CA ILE A 23 -3.71 -14.71 -10.84
C ILE A 23 -2.87 -15.75 -11.57
N LEU A 24 -1.54 -15.68 -11.52
CA LEU A 24 -0.67 -16.67 -12.14
C LEU A 24 -0.93 -18.07 -11.57
N GLN A 25 -0.97 -18.21 -10.23
CA GLN A 25 -1.23 -19.50 -9.59
C GLN A 25 -2.63 -20.04 -9.98
N LEU A 26 -3.67 -19.22 -9.95
CA LEU A 26 -5.01 -19.62 -10.39
C LEU A 26 -5.08 -19.97 -11.88
N SER A 27 -4.16 -19.45 -12.68
CA SER A 27 -4.04 -19.74 -14.10
C SER A 27 -3.16 -20.94 -14.44
N GLY A 28 -2.68 -21.68 -13.43
CA GLY A 28 -1.83 -22.86 -13.63
C GLY A 28 -0.34 -22.56 -13.82
N ILE A 29 0.10 -21.34 -13.46
CA ILE A 29 1.51 -20.91 -13.50
C ILE A 29 2.00 -20.67 -12.08
N GLY A 30 2.84 -21.54 -11.56
CA GLY A 30 3.31 -21.45 -10.16
C GLY A 30 3.91 -22.76 -9.68
N PRO A 31 4.15 -22.91 -8.36
CA PRO A 31 4.69 -24.13 -7.79
C PRO A 31 3.77 -25.33 -8.07
N ALA A 32 4.26 -26.31 -8.81
CA ALA A 32 3.47 -27.45 -9.28
C ALA A 32 2.74 -28.19 -8.15
N GLU A 33 3.38 -28.39 -7.01
CA GLU A 33 2.78 -29.07 -5.85
C GLU A 33 1.61 -28.28 -5.25
N LEU A 34 1.72 -26.95 -5.19
CA LEU A 34 0.61 -26.09 -4.76
C LEU A 34 -0.58 -26.19 -5.73
N LEU A 35 -0.32 -26.12 -7.03
CA LEU A 35 -1.34 -26.18 -8.06
C LEU A 35 -2.08 -27.54 -8.03
N LYS A 36 -1.34 -28.64 -7.98
CA LYS A 36 -1.89 -30.01 -7.85
C LYS A 36 -2.75 -30.16 -6.60
N LYS A 37 -2.30 -29.63 -5.46
CA LYS A 37 -3.06 -29.66 -4.19
C LYS A 37 -4.45 -29.03 -4.34
N HIS A 38 -4.57 -28.00 -5.17
CA HIS A 38 -5.84 -27.31 -5.42
C HIS A 38 -6.58 -27.81 -6.68
N GLY A 39 -6.11 -28.89 -7.31
CA GLY A 39 -6.72 -29.45 -8.50
C GLY A 39 -6.58 -28.57 -9.75
N ILE A 40 -5.61 -27.64 -9.75
CA ILE A 40 -5.35 -26.75 -10.86
C ILE A 40 -4.37 -27.44 -11.83
N PRO A 41 -4.69 -27.55 -13.13
CA PRO A 41 -3.75 -28.08 -14.12
C PRO A 41 -2.46 -27.25 -14.15
N VAL A 42 -1.31 -27.93 -14.08
CA VAL A 42 -0.01 -27.27 -14.18
C VAL A 42 0.29 -26.95 -15.64
N ILE A 43 0.18 -25.69 -16.01
CA ILE A 43 0.53 -25.17 -17.34
C ILE A 43 2.04 -24.91 -17.39
N PHE A 44 2.58 -24.29 -16.34
CA PHE A 44 4.00 -24.02 -16.21
C PHE A 44 4.43 -24.10 -14.75
N ASP A 45 5.39 -24.97 -14.45
CA ASP A 45 5.98 -25.07 -13.13
C ASP A 45 6.96 -23.94 -12.91
N SER A 46 6.59 -23.02 -12.04
CA SER A 46 7.39 -21.85 -11.68
C SER A 46 7.42 -21.69 -10.16
N PRO A 47 8.38 -22.31 -9.46
CA PRO A 47 8.47 -22.30 -7.99
C PRO A 47 8.56 -20.91 -7.39
N GLU A 48 9.11 -19.95 -8.11
CA GLU A 48 9.34 -18.58 -7.66
C GLU A 48 8.06 -17.71 -7.63
N VAL A 49 6.98 -18.14 -8.28
CA VAL A 49 5.73 -17.40 -8.30
C VAL A 49 5.13 -17.36 -6.90
N GLY A 50 5.06 -16.17 -6.32
CA GLY A 50 4.62 -15.93 -4.95
C GLY A 50 5.72 -16.02 -3.90
N GLU A 51 6.99 -16.19 -4.29
CA GLU A 51 8.13 -16.13 -3.39
C GLU A 51 8.73 -14.71 -3.30
N ASN A 52 9.66 -14.55 -2.38
CA ASN A 52 10.48 -13.34 -2.23
C ASN A 52 9.66 -12.07 -1.94
N LEU A 53 8.48 -12.22 -1.31
CA LEU A 53 7.65 -11.07 -0.93
C LEU A 53 8.39 -10.19 0.06
N GLN A 54 8.36 -8.88 -0.19
CA GLN A 54 8.97 -7.86 0.64
C GLN A 54 7.97 -6.75 0.92
N ASP A 55 7.98 -6.26 2.15
CA ASP A 55 7.16 -5.11 2.53
C ASP A 55 7.91 -4.22 3.51
N HIS A 56 7.55 -2.96 3.56
CA HIS A 56 8.14 -1.99 4.48
C HIS A 56 7.58 -2.17 5.89
N TYR A 57 8.46 -2.39 6.87
CA TYR A 57 8.07 -2.29 8.26
C TYR A 57 8.04 -0.81 8.67
N GLN A 58 6.85 -0.29 8.90
CA GLN A 58 6.61 1.12 9.24
C GLN A 58 6.28 1.28 10.71
N VAL A 59 6.92 2.24 11.35
CA VAL A 59 6.56 2.74 12.69
C VAL A 59 5.92 4.10 12.53
N ARG A 60 4.77 4.30 13.19
CA ARG A 60 4.02 5.56 13.18
C ARG A 60 3.97 6.14 14.58
N SER A 61 4.29 7.41 14.69
CA SER A 61 4.19 8.19 15.91
C SER A 61 3.13 9.27 15.72
N ILE A 62 2.10 9.22 16.55
CA ILE A 62 1.00 10.20 16.55
C ILE A 62 1.26 11.21 17.63
N VAL A 63 1.31 12.48 17.24
CA VAL A 63 1.57 13.60 18.15
C VAL A 63 0.34 14.47 18.22
N LYS A 64 -0.19 14.67 19.43
CA LYS A 64 -1.25 15.64 19.72
C LYS A 64 -0.65 17.04 19.82
N LEU A 65 -1.26 17.98 19.10
CA LEU A 65 -0.87 19.39 19.16
C LEU A 65 -1.62 20.13 20.27
N ILE A 66 -0.98 21.15 20.81
CA ILE A 66 -1.57 22.04 21.84
C ILE A 66 -2.59 22.99 21.19
N ASP A 67 -2.32 23.40 19.94
CA ASP A 67 -3.18 24.28 19.16
C ASP A 67 -3.57 23.64 17.83
N ASN A 68 -4.44 24.30 17.06
CA ASN A 68 -4.96 23.79 15.79
C ASN A 68 -4.05 24.06 14.58
N LYS A 69 -2.90 24.72 14.78
CA LYS A 69 -2.02 25.06 13.67
C LYS A 69 -1.30 23.83 13.16
N GLY A 70 -1.30 23.64 11.85
CA GLY A 70 -0.58 22.54 11.22
C GLY A 70 -1.27 21.17 11.28
N SER A 71 -2.56 21.11 11.66
CA SER A 71 -3.36 19.90 11.62
C SER A 71 -4.66 20.10 10.84
N VAL A 72 -4.98 19.18 9.95
CA VAL A 72 -6.24 19.20 9.19
C VAL A 72 -7.39 18.49 9.93
N ASN A 73 -7.12 17.84 11.06
CA ASN A 73 -8.13 17.03 11.76
C ASN A 73 -9.39 17.84 12.11
N ASN A 74 -9.22 19.00 12.71
CA ASN A 74 -10.35 19.84 13.11
C ASN A 74 -10.95 20.61 11.93
N GLU A 75 -10.12 21.03 10.98
CA GLU A 75 -10.59 21.75 9.80
C GLU A 75 -11.47 20.86 8.92
N SER A 76 -11.11 19.59 8.75
CA SER A 76 -11.87 18.63 7.94
C SER A 76 -13.27 18.29 8.51
N ARG A 77 -13.53 18.67 9.77
CA ARG A 77 -14.84 18.51 10.42
C ARG A 77 -15.74 19.71 10.29
N ASN A 78 -15.20 20.84 9.85
CA ASN A 78 -15.99 22.06 9.64
C ASN A 78 -16.56 22.06 8.23
N PRO A 79 -17.89 21.96 8.05
CA PRO A 79 -18.51 21.94 6.71
C PRO A 79 -18.17 23.15 5.86
N LEU A 80 -18.02 24.33 6.46
CA LEU A 80 -17.64 25.54 5.74
C LEU A 80 -16.23 25.45 5.19
N ARG A 81 -15.30 24.86 5.93
CA ARG A 81 -13.94 24.61 5.47
C ARG A 81 -13.89 23.59 4.33
N LEU A 82 -14.69 22.53 4.42
CA LEU A 82 -14.77 21.55 3.32
C LEU A 82 -15.32 22.17 2.04
N ILE A 83 -16.33 23.05 2.15
CA ILE A 83 -16.83 23.81 0.99
C ILE A 83 -15.76 24.73 0.44
N GLU A 84 -15.06 25.48 1.30
CA GLU A 84 -13.94 26.33 0.90
C GLU A 84 -12.84 25.54 0.17
N TRP A 85 -12.45 24.38 0.70
CA TRP A 85 -11.46 23.51 0.07
C TRP A 85 -11.93 22.97 -1.28
N GLY A 86 -13.21 22.56 -1.37
CA GLY A 86 -13.80 22.12 -2.62
C GLY A 86 -13.83 23.21 -3.68
N LEU A 87 -14.21 24.43 -3.33
CA LEU A 87 -14.20 25.57 -4.23
C LEU A 87 -12.79 25.96 -4.67
N LYS A 88 -11.81 25.98 -3.76
CA LYS A 88 -10.42 26.23 -4.11
C LYS A 88 -9.86 25.19 -5.07
N TRP A 89 -10.19 23.92 -4.82
CA TRP A 89 -9.78 22.84 -5.72
C TRP A 89 -10.42 22.96 -7.10
N LEU A 90 -11.73 23.18 -7.15
CA LEU A 90 -12.49 23.25 -8.41
C LEU A 90 -12.12 24.47 -9.27
N LEU A 91 -11.98 25.64 -8.65
CA LEU A 91 -11.80 26.91 -9.37
C LEU A 91 -10.32 27.25 -9.61
N PHE A 92 -9.42 26.83 -8.72
CA PHE A 92 -8.03 27.27 -8.76
C PHE A 92 -7.02 26.10 -8.76
N GLY A 93 -7.47 24.84 -8.69
CA GLY A 93 -6.58 23.69 -8.56
C GLY A 93 -5.63 23.79 -7.36
N SER A 94 -6.10 24.37 -6.25
CA SER A 94 -5.28 24.67 -5.09
C SER A 94 -5.94 24.24 -3.76
N GLY A 95 -5.19 24.30 -2.67
CA GLY A 95 -5.68 23.98 -1.33
C GLY A 95 -5.42 22.54 -0.90
N PRO A 96 -5.89 22.15 0.30
CA PRO A 96 -5.57 20.85 0.91
C PRO A 96 -5.96 19.62 0.08
N LEU A 97 -6.96 19.72 -0.79
CA LEU A 97 -7.41 18.62 -1.63
C LEU A 97 -6.48 18.33 -2.82
N THR A 98 -5.48 19.18 -3.07
CA THR A 98 -4.47 18.97 -4.12
C THR A 98 -3.24 18.20 -3.63
N CYS A 99 -3.10 18.05 -2.31
CA CYS A 99 -1.93 17.44 -1.69
C CYS A 99 -2.26 16.04 -1.20
N GLY A 100 -1.34 15.10 -1.38
CA GLY A 100 -1.39 13.82 -0.69
C GLY A 100 -1.23 13.99 0.83
N ALA A 101 -1.63 12.97 1.59
CA ALA A 101 -1.55 13.00 3.05
C ALA A 101 -0.11 13.20 3.56
N GLY A 102 0.87 12.63 2.89
CA GLY A 102 2.29 12.80 3.22
C GLY A 102 2.86 14.05 2.56
N GLN A 103 2.99 15.14 3.29
CA GLN A 103 3.41 16.43 2.75
C GLN A 103 4.89 16.70 2.91
N VAL A 104 5.51 16.15 3.94
CA VAL A 104 6.94 16.30 4.19
C VAL A 104 7.56 14.93 4.29
N GLY A 105 8.63 14.73 3.57
CA GLY A 105 9.36 13.46 3.57
C GLY A 105 10.86 13.67 3.49
N GLY A 106 11.59 12.63 3.81
CA GLY A 106 13.04 12.60 3.75
C GLY A 106 13.57 11.19 3.80
N ALA A 107 14.83 11.05 3.44
CA ALA A 107 15.58 9.81 3.53
C ALA A 107 16.87 10.01 4.32
N ALA A 108 17.27 9.00 5.08
CA ALA A 108 18.50 9.03 5.87
C ALA A 108 19.22 7.69 5.86
N CYS A 109 20.50 7.75 6.16
CA CYS A 109 21.32 6.57 6.36
C CYS A 109 21.36 6.22 7.84
N SER A 110 20.95 4.98 8.19
CA SER A 110 21.20 4.44 9.52
C SER A 110 22.65 3.92 9.62
N LYS A 111 23.03 3.45 10.81
CA LYS A 111 24.33 2.74 10.98
C LYS A 111 24.45 1.44 10.17
N TYR A 112 23.35 0.97 9.61
CA TYR A 112 23.29 -0.24 8.78
C TYR A 112 23.27 0.06 7.27
N ALA A 113 23.21 1.34 6.90
CA ALA A 113 23.21 1.76 5.51
C ALA A 113 24.48 1.29 4.80
N LYS A 114 24.33 0.80 3.58
CA LYS A 114 25.45 0.31 2.76
C LYS A 114 25.78 1.32 1.67
N ASN A 115 27.08 1.55 1.46
CA ASN A 115 27.58 2.39 0.37
C ASN A 115 27.00 3.82 0.33
N GLY A 116 26.66 4.39 1.50
CA GLY A 116 26.06 5.72 1.56
C GLY A 116 24.64 5.82 1.02
N ARG A 117 23.99 4.69 0.70
CA ARG A 117 22.62 4.67 0.21
C ARG A 117 21.65 4.76 1.40
N PRO A 118 20.73 5.74 1.41
CA PRO A 118 19.72 5.84 2.46
C PRO A 118 18.89 4.55 2.58
N ASP A 119 18.70 4.11 3.82
CA ASP A 119 17.94 2.89 4.16
C ASP A 119 16.73 3.17 5.08
N LEU A 120 16.56 4.42 5.49
CA LEU A 120 15.38 4.90 6.21
C LEU A 120 14.66 5.96 5.38
N GLN A 121 13.34 5.90 5.40
CA GLN A 121 12.48 6.95 4.84
C GLN A 121 11.54 7.46 5.92
N PHE A 122 11.35 8.77 5.93
CA PHE A 122 10.45 9.48 6.84
C PHE A 122 9.32 10.12 6.05
N ASN A 123 8.16 10.21 6.70
CA ASN A 123 7.02 10.93 6.17
C ASN A 123 6.25 11.59 7.31
N VAL A 124 5.85 12.85 7.11
CA VAL A 124 5.02 13.58 8.06
C VAL A 124 3.72 13.98 7.39
N MET A 125 2.63 13.67 8.05
CA MET A 125 1.26 13.97 7.62
C MET A 125 0.63 14.94 8.61
N PRO A 126 0.04 16.07 8.18
CA PRO A 126 -0.63 17.04 9.05
C PRO A 126 -2.00 16.55 9.53
N LEU A 127 -2.13 15.25 9.72
CA LEU A 127 -3.33 14.59 10.21
C LEU A 127 -2.96 13.41 11.11
N SER A 128 -3.91 12.97 11.92
CA SER A 128 -3.73 11.79 12.74
C SER A 128 -4.97 10.89 12.73
N VAL A 129 -4.72 9.58 12.68
CA VAL A 129 -5.71 8.51 12.62
C VAL A 129 -5.06 7.24 13.17
N ASP A 130 -5.82 6.38 13.87
CA ASP A 130 -5.27 5.14 14.41
C ASP A 130 -4.91 4.17 13.28
N LYS A 131 -5.82 3.94 12.34
CA LYS A 131 -5.59 3.09 11.18
C LYS A 131 -6.01 3.77 9.88
N PRO A 132 -5.34 3.50 8.76
CA PRO A 132 -5.78 3.97 7.45
C PRO A 132 -7.22 3.57 7.18
N GLY A 133 -8.04 4.54 6.74
CA GLY A 133 -9.47 4.34 6.47
C GLY A 133 -10.39 4.61 7.66
N GLU A 134 -9.88 4.76 8.86
CA GLU A 134 -10.66 5.20 10.02
C GLU A 134 -10.85 6.73 10.06
N PRO A 135 -11.85 7.22 10.80
CA PRO A 135 -12.04 8.65 11.00
C PRO A 135 -10.82 9.32 11.66
N LEU A 136 -10.55 10.56 11.28
CA LEU A 136 -9.49 11.34 11.92
C LEU A 136 -9.81 11.60 13.40
N HIS A 137 -8.78 11.69 14.23
CA HIS A 137 -8.91 12.01 15.65
C HIS A 137 -9.66 13.33 15.88
N ASN A 138 -10.35 13.43 17.02
CA ASN A 138 -11.13 14.62 17.41
C ASN A 138 -10.29 15.74 18.06
N TYR A 139 -8.99 15.66 17.92
CA TYR A 139 -8.03 16.64 18.40
C TYR A 139 -7.06 17.00 17.28
N PRO A 140 -6.40 18.17 17.34
CA PRO A 140 -5.35 18.52 16.40
C PRO A 140 -4.17 17.60 16.62
N GLY A 141 -3.63 17.07 15.54
CA GLY A 141 -2.49 16.16 15.61
C GLY A 141 -1.84 15.97 14.25
N PHE A 142 -0.64 15.45 14.27
CA PHE A 142 0.08 15.00 13.07
C PHE A 142 0.64 13.60 13.28
N THR A 143 0.94 12.94 12.20
CA THR A 143 1.60 11.62 12.22
C THR A 143 2.97 11.74 11.59
N ALA A 144 3.99 11.34 12.33
CA ALA A 144 5.33 11.10 11.80
C ALA A 144 5.55 9.61 11.64
N SER A 145 6.05 9.20 10.49
CA SER A 145 6.30 7.80 10.16
C SER A 145 7.74 7.61 9.75
N VAL A 146 8.28 6.46 10.09
CA VAL A 146 9.58 6.00 9.60
C VAL A 146 9.47 4.55 9.18
N TRP A 147 10.13 4.19 8.08
CA TRP A 147 10.23 2.80 7.64
C TRP A 147 11.59 2.50 7.03
N GLN A 148 11.90 1.23 7.07
CA GLN A 148 13.10 0.69 6.46
C GLN A 148 12.87 0.48 4.95
N CYS A 149 13.73 1.05 4.10
CA CYS A 149 13.59 0.97 2.65
C CYS A 149 14.02 -0.39 2.07
N HIS A 150 14.91 -1.11 2.76
CA HIS A 150 15.50 -2.36 2.28
C HIS A 150 15.37 -3.46 3.34
N PRO A 151 14.16 -4.04 3.55
CA PRO A 151 13.97 -5.11 4.52
C PRO A 151 14.78 -6.35 4.13
N LYS A 152 15.30 -7.05 5.12
CA LYS A 152 16.00 -8.33 4.93
C LYS A 152 15.04 -9.52 4.94
N SER A 153 13.87 -9.35 5.57
CA SER A 153 12.83 -10.37 5.60
C SER A 153 12.32 -10.68 4.20
N ARG A 154 11.98 -11.93 3.98
CA ARG A 154 11.35 -12.42 2.76
C ARG A 154 10.15 -13.23 3.14
N GLY A 155 9.06 -13.00 2.43
CA GLY A 155 7.81 -13.69 2.64
C GLY A 155 7.39 -14.46 1.39
N SER A 156 6.21 -15.04 1.47
CA SER A 156 5.60 -15.78 0.37
C SER A 156 4.11 -15.53 0.29
N LEU A 157 3.55 -15.77 -0.89
CA LEU A 157 2.14 -15.71 -1.18
C LEU A 157 1.68 -17.02 -1.81
N ARG A 158 0.59 -17.60 -1.28
CA ARG A 158 0.02 -18.86 -1.76
C ARG A 158 -1.51 -18.75 -1.84
N ILE A 159 -2.10 -19.26 -2.92
CA ILE A 159 -3.55 -19.43 -2.95
C ILE A 159 -4.01 -20.41 -1.87
N LYS A 160 -5.16 -20.16 -1.29
CA LYS A 160 -5.82 -21.07 -0.32
C LYS A 160 -6.90 -21.92 -0.96
N THR A 161 -7.51 -21.40 -1.99
CA THR A 161 -8.59 -22.04 -2.76
C THR A 161 -8.51 -21.64 -4.22
N THR A 162 -9.40 -22.18 -5.03
CA THR A 162 -9.57 -21.79 -6.45
C THR A 162 -10.50 -20.60 -6.65
N ASP A 163 -11.10 -20.06 -5.58
CA ASP A 163 -11.93 -18.86 -5.67
C ASP A 163 -11.04 -17.61 -5.80
N PRO A 164 -11.12 -16.86 -6.93
CA PRO A 164 -10.33 -15.66 -7.14
C PRO A 164 -10.67 -14.51 -6.19
N LYS A 165 -11.80 -14.58 -5.49
CA LYS A 165 -12.22 -13.56 -4.49
C LYS A 165 -11.64 -13.82 -3.12
N GLU A 166 -11.16 -15.02 -2.86
CA GLU A 166 -10.52 -15.34 -1.60
C GLU A 166 -9.08 -14.83 -1.59
N GLN A 167 -8.75 -14.09 -0.53
CA GLN A 167 -7.39 -13.58 -0.38
C GLN A 167 -6.39 -14.72 -0.19
N ALA A 168 -5.27 -14.65 -0.91
CA ALA A 168 -4.16 -15.57 -0.74
C ALA A 168 -3.59 -15.52 0.69
N GLU A 169 -2.96 -16.60 1.11
CA GLU A 169 -2.17 -16.63 2.33
C GLU A 169 -0.87 -15.88 2.12
N ILE A 170 -0.58 -14.93 3.02
CA ILE A 170 0.64 -14.13 3.02
C ILE A 170 1.43 -14.53 4.28
N ARG A 171 2.68 -14.87 4.09
CA ARG A 171 3.62 -15.22 5.18
C ARG A 171 4.85 -14.33 5.15
#